data_b653274dcf43ff042535ac8b16c83b24
#
_entry.id   b653274dcf43ff042535ac8b16c83b24
#
_cell.length_a   1.000
_cell.length_b   1.000
_cell.length_c   1.000
_cell.angle_alpha   90.00
_cell.angle_beta   90.00
_cell.angle_gamma   90.00
#
_symmetry.space_group_name_H-M   'P 1'
#
loop_
_entity.id
_entity.type
_entity.pdbx_description
1 polymer ?
#
loop_
_entity_poly.entity_id
_entity_poly.type
_entity_poly.pdbx_seq_one_letter_code
_entity_poly.pdbx_strand_id
1 'polypeptide(L)'
;MNNLLNIWSKNKAVINAWLSIPNSFTAEAFGKMGWDSVTIDMQHGQNDYSTAIPMVQAIANSNAVPMVRVPWNEPGIIMKMLDLGVLGIIAPMINTKEDCEKFVSYCYYPPIGQRSFGPMRAQVAYGSDYYQHANKNIVSLAMIETKQAVENLDAILSVPHLTGIYIGPADMSSSY
;
A
#
# COMPACT_ATOMS: atom_id res chain seq x y z
N MET A 1 -13.12 5.46 5.33
CA MET A 1 -12.87 4.04 5.69
C MET A 1 -12.37 3.31 4.45
N ASN A 2 -11.41 2.40 4.57
CA ASN A 2 -10.87 1.68 3.42
C ASN A 2 -11.90 0.67 2.89
N ASN A 3 -12.42 0.94 1.68
CA ASN A 3 -13.48 0.11 1.10
C ASN A 3 -13.00 -1.30 0.70
N LEU A 4 -11.70 -1.49 0.45
CA LEU A 4 -11.13 -2.80 0.08
C LEU A 4 -11.40 -3.84 1.16
N LEU A 5 -11.15 -3.48 2.43
CA LEU A 5 -11.38 -4.37 3.57
C LEU A 5 -12.85 -4.79 3.67
N ASN A 6 -13.78 -3.86 3.37
CA ASN A 6 -15.21 -4.16 3.36
C ASN A 6 -15.62 -5.07 2.18
N ILE A 7 -14.98 -4.93 1.01
CA ILE A 7 -15.23 -5.80 -0.15
C ILE A 7 -14.72 -7.21 0.15
N TRP A 8 -13.49 -7.35 0.65
CA TRP A 8 -12.89 -8.64 1.00
C TRP A 8 -13.62 -9.36 2.14
N SER A 9 -14.12 -8.63 3.15
CA SER A 9 -14.92 -9.24 4.23
C SER A 9 -16.22 -9.92 3.73
N LYS A 10 -16.67 -9.58 2.51
CA LYS A 10 -17.81 -10.17 1.82
C LYS A 10 -17.40 -11.24 0.80
N ASN A 11 -16.14 -11.71 0.84
CA ASN A 11 -15.57 -12.66 -0.11
C ASN A 11 -15.69 -12.21 -1.59
N LYS A 12 -15.61 -10.91 -1.84
CA LYS A 12 -15.64 -10.34 -3.18
C LYS A 12 -14.25 -9.93 -3.65
N ALA A 13 -14.00 -10.07 -4.96
CA ALA A 13 -12.79 -9.60 -5.59
C ALA A 13 -12.75 -8.06 -5.67
N VAL A 14 -11.53 -7.52 -5.64
CA VAL A 14 -11.21 -6.11 -5.86
C VAL A 14 -10.51 -5.97 -7.19
N ILE A 15 -10.87 -4.94 -7.96
CA ILE A 15 -10.19 -4.61 -9.22
C ILE A 15 -9.35 -3.35 -9.00
N ASN A 16 -8.05 -3.47 -9.27
CA ASN A 16 -7.06 -2.41 -9.08
C ASN A 16 -6.53 -1.90 -10.40
N ALA A 17 -6.45 -0.57 -10.56
CA ALA A 17 -5.73 0.08 -11.64
C ALA A 17 -4.28 0.36 -11.26
N TRP A 18 -3.37 0.41 -12.25
CA TRP A 18 -1.94 0.56 -12.03
C TRP A 18 -1.37 1.75 -12.82
N LEU A 19 -0.69 2.68 -12.15
CA LEU A 19 -0.16 3.91 -12.72
C LEU A 19 1.37 3.98 -12.62
N SER A 20 2.04 3.85 -13.75
CA SER A 20 3.51 3.93 -13.84
C SER A 20 4.01 5.29 -14.34
N ILE A 21 3.11 6.14 -14.86
CA ILE A 21 3.46 7.45 -15.44
C ILE A 21 3.04 8.56 -14.47
N PRO A 22 3.93 9.51 -14.14
CA PRO A 22 3.66 10.59 -13.19
C PRO A 22 2.74 11.66 -13.81
N ASN A 23 1.44 11.46 -13.70
CA ASN A 23 0.44 12.41 -14.22
C ASN A 23 -0.81 12.43 -13.34
N SER A 24 -1.07 13.59 -12.72
CA SER A 24 -2.21 13.76 -11.80
C SER A 24 -3.56 13.78 -12.52
N PHE A 25 -3.63 14.25 -13.76
CA PHE A 25 -4.86 14.21 -14.55
C PHE A 25 -5.24 12.77 -14.89
N THR A 26 -4.26 11.94 -15.29
CA THR A 26 -4.49 10.52 -15.50
C THR A 26 -4.93 9.84 -14.19
N ALA A 27 -4.31 10.17 -13.06
CA ALA A 27 -4.70 9.64 -11.76
C ALA A 27 -6.14 10.01 -11.38
N GLU A 28 -6.58 11.25 -11.67
CA GLU A 28 -7.97 11.68 -11.48
C GLU A 28 -8.93 10.89 -12.37
N ALA A 29 -8.61 10.74 -13.65
CA ALA A 29 -9.44 10.01 -14.59
C ALA A 29 -9.62 8.55 -14.15
N PHE A 30 -8.53 7.87 -13.81
CA PHE A 30 -8.58 6.49 -13.32
C PHE A 30 -9.35 6.38 -12.01
N GLY A 31 -9.17 7.31 -11.07
CA GLY A 31 -9.94 7.33 -9.83
C GLY A 31 -11.46 7.36 -10.02
N LYS A 32 -11.93 7.93 -11.15
CA LYS A 32 -13.36 8.07 -11.48
C LYS A 32 -13.91 6.97 -12.40
N MET A 33 -13.06 6.05 -12.90
CA MET A 33 -13.47 4.98 -13.83
C MET A 33 -14.14 3.77 -13.16
N GLY A 34 -14.31 3.76 -11.84
CA GLY A 34 -15.00 2.67 -11.14
C GLY A 34 -14.08 1.55 -10.66
N TRP A 35 -12.76 1.76 -10.64
CA TRP A 35 -11.82 0.87 -9.96
C TRP A 35 -12.04 0.91 -8.44
N ASP A 36 -11.86 -0.24 -7.77
CA ASP A 36 -11.92 -0.27 -6.30
C ASP A 36 -10.70 0.38 -5.67
N SER A 37 -9.54 0.29 -6.35
CA SER A 37 -8.30 0.94 -5.94
C SER A 37 -7.48 1.37 -7.15
N VAL A 38 -6.58 2.32 -6.92
CA VAL A 38 -5.58 2.78 -7.90
C VAL A 38 -4.22 2.79 -7.23
N THR A 39 -3.28 2.03 -7.78
CA THR A 39 -1.91 1.92 -7.28
C THR A 39 -0.97 2.80 -8.08
N ILE A 40 -0.21 3.64 -7.39
CA ILE A 40 0.92 4.40 -7.95
C ILE A 40 2.18 3.55 -7.79
N ASP A 41 2.86 3.26 -8.89
CA ASP A 41 4.08 2.46 -8.89
C ASP A 41 5.30 3.36 -8.72
N MET A 42 5.94 3.30 -7.55
CA MET A 42 7.16 4.03 -7.25
C MET A 42 8.42 3.14 -7.30
N GLN A 43 8.26 1.84 -7.60
CA GLN A 43 9.39 0.92 -7.74
C GLN A 43 9.92 0.91 -9.18
N HIS A 44 9.08 0.60 -10.15
CA HIS A 44 9.43 0.49 -11.57
C HIS A 44 8.74 1.53 -12.44
N GLY A 45 7.72 2.23 -11.91
CA GLY A 45 7.17 3.42 -12.53
C GLY A 45 8.13 4.60 -12.48
N GLN A 46 7.81 5.64 -13.24
CA GLN A 46 8.58 6.90 -13.24
C GLN A 46 8.17 7.85 -12.10
N ASN A 47 7.49 7.32 -11.07
CA ASN A 47 6.95 8.10 -9.97
C ASN A 47 7.96 8.19 -8.82
N ASP A 48 8.13 9.38 -8.28
CA ASP A 48 8.80 9.66 -7.01
C ASP A 48 7.81 10.24 -5.99
N TYR A 49 8.31 10.61 -4.80
CA TYR A 49 7.44 11.20 -3.77
C TYR A 49 6.79 12.50 -4.24
N SER A 50 7.51 13.35 -4.96
CA SER A 50 6.99 14.66 -5.40
C SER A 50 5.89 14.52 -6.44
N THR A 51 6.03 13.61 -7.38
CA THR A 51 5.02 13.32 -8.40
C THR A 51 3.84 12.55 -7.85
N ALA A 52 4.04 11.71 -6.83
CA ALA A 52 2.96 10.97 -6.17
C ALA A 52 2.01 11.88 -5.37
N ILE A 53 2.48 13.03 -4.83
CA ILE A 53 1.65 13.94 -4.05
C ILE A 53 0.36 14.33 -4.80
N PRO A 54 0.41 15.00 -5.97
CA PRO A 54 -0.80 15.40 -6.69
C PRO A 54 -1.61 14.20 -7.19
N MET A 55 -0.98 13.05 -7.47
CA MET A 55 -1.68 11.84 -7.89
C MET A 55 -2.52 11.25 -6.75
N VAL A 56 -1.96 11.12 -5.54
CA VAL A 56 -2.71 10.68 -4.35
C VAL A 56 -3.86 11.62 -4.04
N GLN A 57 -3.64 12.95 -4.17
CA GLN A 57 -4.70 13.94 -3.97
C GLN A 57 -5.86 13.73 -4.97
N ALA A 58 -5.55 13.47 -6.22
CA ALA A 58 -6.53 13.23 -7.27
C ALA A 58 -7.34 11.95 -7.02
N ILE A 59 -6.66 10.84 -6.69
CA ILE A 59 -7.32 9.56 -6.39
C ILE A 59 -8.17 9.67 -5.12
N ALA A 60 -7.68 10.30 -4.06
CA ALA A 60 -8.40 10.44 -2.79
C ALA A 60 -9.70 11.29 -2.90
N ASN A 61 -9.85 12.07 -3.97
CA ASN A 61 -11.08 12.79 -4.32
C ASN A 61 -12.06 11.95 -5.17
N SER A 62 -11.85 10.66 -5.24
CA SER A 62 -12.70 9.70 -5.94
C SER A 62 -13.21 8.61 -4.99
N ASN A 63 -13.90 7.61 -5.53
CA ASN A 63 -14.32 6.43 -4.75
C ASN A 63 -13.24 5.34 -4.69
N ALA A 64 -12.18 5.44 -5.49
CA ALA A 64 -11.09 4.48 -5.50
C ALA A 64 -10.16 4.67 -4.30
N VAL A 65 -9.68 3.58 -3.73
CA VAL A 65 -8.71 3.62 -2.63
C VAL A 65 -7.31 3.91 -3.18
N PRO A 66 -6.62 4.98 -2.73
CA PRO A 66 -5.26 5.25 -3.15
C PRO A 66 -4.29 4.23 -2.52
N MET A 67 -3.55 3.55 -3.37
CA MET A 67 -2.51 2.60 -3.01
C MET A 67 -1.17 3.01 -3.61
N VAL A 68 -0.08 2.46 -3.07
CA VAL A 68 1.26 2.65 -3.63
C VAL A 68 2.07 1.36 -3.54
N ARG A 69 2.84 1.06 -4.60
CA ARG A 69 3.98 0.16 -4.50
C ARG A 69 5.21 1.00 -4.22
N VAL A 70 5.77 0.84 -3.02
CA VAL A 70 6.98 1.58 -2.61
C VAL A 70 8.22 1.07 -3.32
N PRO A 71 9.29 1.89 -3.46
CA PRO A 71 10.53 1.45 -4.11
C PRO A 71 11.20 0.28 -3.42
N TRP A 72 11.13 0.24 -2.10
CA TRP A 72 11.71 -0.80 -1.25
C TRP A 72 11.01 -0.87 0.10
N ASN A 73 11.22 -1.94 0.86
CA ASN A 73 10.74 -2.07 2.23
C ASN A 73 11.58 -1.18 3.17
N GLU A 74 11.27 0.12 3.20
CA GLU A 74 12.03 1.15 3.90
C GLU A 74 11.07 2.08 4.66
N PRO A 75 11.31 2.34 5.98
CA PRO A 75 10.37 3.03 6.85
C PRO A 75 10.05 4.46 6.40
N GLY A 76 11.03 5.20 5.92
CA GLY A 76 10.87 6.61 5.60
C GLY A 76 9.84 6.85 4.49
N ILE A 77 9.96 6.09 3.38
CA ILE A 77 9.01 6.25 2.26
C ILE A 77 7.63 5.69 2.60
N ILE A 78 7.56 4.55 3.30
CA ILE A 78 6.29 3.96 3.73
C ILE A 78 5.51 4.94 4.61
N MET A 79 6.15 5.50 5.65
CA MET A 79 5.51 6.45 6.55
C MET A 79 5.08 7.73 5.84
N LYS A 80 5.91 8.28 4.94
CA LYS A 80 5.58 9.47 4.15
C LYS A 80 4.35 9.25 3.25
N MET A 81 4.26 8.09 2.59
CA MET A 81 3.10 7.78 1.75
C MET A 81 1.83 7.63 2.57
N LEU A 82 1.91 7.01 3.75
CA LEU A 82 0.77 6.91 4.66
C LEU A 82 0.35 8.28 5.23
N ASP A 83 1.30 9.17 5.54
CA ASP A 83 1.01 10.55 5.99
C ASP A 83 0.40 11.41 4.89
N LEU A 84 0.74 11.11 3.64
CA LEU A 84 0.10 11.69 2.46
C LEU A 84 -1.36 11.24 2.29
N GLY A 85 -1.77 10.13 2.93
CA GLY A 85 -3.14 9.62 2.89
C GLY A 85 -3.33 8.43 1.93
N VAL A 86 -2.26 7.73 1.59
CA VAL A 86 -2.37 6.41 0.97
C VAL A 86 -2.95 5.43 1.99
N LEU A 87 -3.85 4.57 1.57
CA LEU A 87 -4.53 3.59 2.43
C LEU A 87 -4.10 2.14 2.15
N GLY A 88 -3.20 1.94 1.19
CA GLY A 88 -2.63 0.62 0.90
C GLY A 88 -1.17 0.72 0.45
N ILE A 89 -0.33 -0.12 1.04
CA ILE A 89 1.10 -0.23 0.72
C ILE A 89 1.38 -1.63 0.16
N ILE A 90 2.06 -1.68 -0.97
CA ILE A 90 2.66 -2.89 -1.52
C ILE A 90 4.18 -2.76 -1.33
N ALA A 91 4.79 -3.63 -0.54
CA ALA A 91 6.24 -3.65 -0.33
C ALA A 91 6.90 -4.77 -1.13
N PRO A 92 7.84 -4.45 -2.04
CA PRO A 92 8.54 -5.45 -2.84
C PRO A 92 9.54 -6.27 -2.02
N MET A 93 9.96 -7.41 -2.56
CA MET A 93 11.08 -8.23 -2.09
C MET A 93 10.99 -8.65 -0.61
N ILE A 94 9.80 -8.99 -0.15
CA ILE A 94 9.60 -9.57 1.18
C ILE A 94 9.93 -11.06 1.11
N ASN A 95 11.10 -11.44 1.62
CA ASN A 95 11.64 -12.79 1.48
C ASN A 95 11.58 -13.61 2.76
N THR A 96 11.49 -12.96 3.92
CA THR A 96 11.51 -13.60 5.23
C THR A 96 10.38 -13.09 6.12
N LYS A 97 10.12 -13.83 7.21
CA LYS A 97 9.21 -13.37 8.25
C LYS A 97 9.66 -12.05 8.86
N GLU A 98 10.95 -11.90 9.09
CA GLU A 98 11.57 -10.70 9.67
C GLU A 98 11.41 -9.47 8.75
N ASP A 99 11.51 -9.64 7.43
CA ASP A 99 11.23 -8.58 6.46
C ASP A 99 9.77 -8.14 6.56
N CYS A 100 8.86 -9.11 6.68
CA CYS A 100 7.43 -8.85 6.79
C CYS A 100 7.08 -8.18 8.13
N GLU A 101 7.68 -8.61 9.25
CA GLU A 101 7.50 -7.97 10.56
C GLU A 101 7.95 -6.50 10.54
N LYS A 102 9.09 -6.20 9.92
CA LYS A 102 9.55 -4.82 9.70
C LYS A 102 8.55 -4.04 8.87
N PHE A 103 8.12 -4.59 7.74
CA PHE A 103 7.12 -3.97 6.87
C PHE A 103 5.84 -3.60 7.62
N VAL A 104 5.26 -4.55 8.33
CA VAL A 104 4.06 -4.33 9.16
C VAL A 104 4.34 -3.25 10.21
N SER A 105 5.48 -3.31 10.89
CA SER A 105 5.88 -2.31 11.89
C SER A 105 5.93 -0.89 11.33
N TYR A 106 6.32 -0.70 10.08
CA TYR A 106 6.37 0.61 9.43
C TYR A 106 5.00 1.16 9.03
N CYS A 107 4.02 0.27 8.80
CA CYS A 107 2.68 0.66 8.36
C CYS A 107 1.79 1.15 9.50
N TYR A 108 1.97 0.64 10.70
CA TYR A 108 1.02 0.82 11.80
C TYR A 108 1.57 1.65 12.95
N TYR A 109 0.70 2.43 13.57
CA TYR A 109 1.01 3.17 14.81
C TYR A 109 1.12 2.23 16.01
N PRO A 110 1.83 2.63 17.07
CA PRO A 110 1.79 1.91 18.35
C PRO A 110 0.35 1.63 18.84
N PRO A 111 0.11 0.49 19.52
CA PRO A 111 1.07 -0.52 19.93
C PRO A 111 1.39 -1.59 18.86
N ILE A 112 0.78 -1.54 17.67
CA ILE A 112 0.95 -2.53 16.60
C ILE A 112 2.32 -2.40 15.93
N GLY A 113 2.73 -1.18 15.62
CA GLY A 113 3.97 -0.88 14.90
C GLY A 113 4.71 0.33 15.46
N GLN A 114 5.60 0.88 14.62
CA GLN A 114 6.50 1.99 14.98
C GLN A 114 6.31 3.21 14.07
N ARG A 115 5.19 3.31 13.35
CA ARG A 115 4.91 4.46 12.50
C ARG A 115 4.95 5.74 13.33
N SER A 116 5.76 6.71 12.90
CA SER A 116 5.83 8.03 13.52
C SER A 116 4.55 8.83 13.27
N PHE A 117 4.14 9.63 14.24
CA PHE A 117 2.93 10.45 14.15
C PHE A 117 3.20 11.76 13.39
N GLY A 118 2.56 11.92 12.23
CA GLY A 118 2.64 13.12 11.40
C GLY A 118 1.65 13.13 10.24
N PRO A 119 0.38 12.65 10.42
CA PRO A 119 -0.55 12.43 9.32
C PRO A 119 -1.21 13.73 8.80
N MET A 120 -0.41 14.76 8.51
CA MET A 120 -0.92 16.10 8.15
C MET A 120 -1.95 16.07 7.02
N ARG A 121 -1.57 15.50 5.87
CA ARG A 121 -2.47 15.46 4.73
C ARG A 121 -3.54 14.38 4.88
N ALA A 122 -3.23 13.24 5.52
CA ALA A 122 -4.21 12.20 5.79
C ALA A 122 -5.38 12.71 6.65
N GLN A 123 -5.10 13.56 7.64
CA GLN A 123 -6.16 14.23 8.42
C GLN A 123 -7.01 15.19 7.58
N VAL A 124 -6.42 15.89 6.64
CA VAL A 124 -7.19 16.74 5.70
C VAL A 124 -8.11 15.90 4.82
N ALA A 125 -7.65 14.72 4.39
CA ALA A 125 -8.42 13.85 3.51
C ALA A 125 -9.53 13.06 4.22
N TYR A 126 -9.27 12.61 5.46
CA TYR A 126 -10.11 11.60 6.13
C TYR A 126 -10.67 12.05 7.48
N GLY A 127 -10.40 13.29 7.91
CA GLY A 127 -10.89 13.86 9.16
C GLY A 127 -9.82 13.91 10.26
N SER A 128 -10.06 14.79 11.24
CA SER A 128 -9.14 15.02 12.37
C SER A 128 -8.96 13.80 13.28
N ASP A 129 -9.90 12.87 13.25
CA ASP A 129 -9.88 11.60 13.98
C ASP A 129 -9.19 10.46 13.22
N TYR A 130 -8.56 10.74 12.06
CA TYR A 130 -7.84 9.75 11.25
C TYR A 130 -6.94 8.81 12.06
N TYR A 131 -6.18 9.36 13.02
CA TYR A 131 -5.27 8.57 13.84
C TYR A 131 -5.97 7.44 14.62
N GLN A 132 -7.17 7.70 15.15
CA GLN A 132 -7.94 6.73 15.93
C GLN A 132 -8.39 5.52 15.10
N HIS A 133 -8.45 5.69 13.79
CA HIS A 133 -8.94 4.69 12.84
C HIS A 133 -7.86 4.15 11.89
N ALA A 134 -6.69 4.79 11.84
CA ALA A 134 -5.63 4.48 10.86
C ALA A 134 -5.24 3.00 10.87
N ASN A 135 -4.92 2.43 12.04
CA ASN A 135 -4.51 1.04 12.17
C ASN A 135 -5.57 0.01 11.69
N LYS A 136 -6.84 0.41 11.61
CA LYS A 136 -7.95 -0.44 11.12
C LYS A 136 -8.24 -0.25 9.63
N ASN A 137 -7.60 0.75 9.00
CA ASN A 137 -7.92 1.15 7.62
C ASN A 137 -6.74 0.99 6.65
N ILE A 138 -5.54 0.67 7.15
CA ILE A 138 -4.37 0.45 6.28
C ILE A 138 -4.40 -0.99 5.76
N VAL A 139 -4.12 -1.12 4.46
CA VAL A 139 -3.86 -2.39 3.77
C VAL A 139 -2.35 -2.53 3.58
N SER A 140 -1.78 -3.60 4.12
CA SER A 140 -0.38 -3.95 3.97
C SER A 140 -0.26 -5.24 3.13
N LEU A 141 0.33 -5.15 1.94
CA LEU A 141 0.53 -6.29 1.03
C LEU A 141 2.02 -6.56 0.86
N ALA A 142 2.47 -7.72 1.35
CA ALA A 142 3.83 -8.20 1.14
C ALA A 142 3.98 -8.80 -0.25
N MET A 143 4.95 -8.34 -1.04
CA MET A 143 5.14 -8.86 -2.39
C MET A 143 5.98 -10.14 -2.36
N ILE A 144 5.38 -11.23 -2.84
CA ILE A 144 5.98 -12.56 -2.95
C ILE A 144 6.42 -12.74 -4.40
N GLU A 145 7.73 -12.67 -4.62
CA GLU A 145 8.28 -12.58 -5.97
C GLU A 145 9.64 -13.27 -6.14
N THR A 146 10.05 -14.07 -5.15
CA THR A 146 11.28 -14.87 -5.22
C THR A 146 11.04 -16.30 -4.75
N LYS A 147 11.90 -17.21 -5.15
CA LYS A 147 11.91 -18.59 -4.65
C LYS A 147 11.99 -18.63 -3.11
N GLN A 148 12.86 -17.80 -2.51
CA GLN A 148 12.99 -17.70 -1.06
C GLN A 148 11.68 -17.25 -0.39
N ALA A 149 10.97 -16.27 -0.96
CA ALA A 149 9.69 -15.81 -0.44
C ALA A 149 8.63 -16.93 -0.47
N VAL A 150 8.62 -17.74 -1.54
CA VAL A 150 7.72 -18.90 -1.65
C VAL A 150 8.07 -19.98 -0.61
N GLU A 151 9.34 -20.29 -0.41
CA GLU A 151 9.80 -21.25 0.62
C GLU A 151 9.43 -20.78 2.04
N ASN A 152 9.38 -19.48 2.29
CA ASN A 152 9.03 -18.88 3.58
C ASN A 152 7.56 -18.43 3.68
N LEU A 153 6.70 -18.80 2.74
CA LEU A 153 5.35 -18.24 2.61
C LEU A 153 4.50 -18.38 3.87
N ASP A 154 4.49 -19.56 4.48
CA ASP A 154 3.71 -19.80 5.70
C ASP A 154 4.20 -18.93 6.88
N ALA A 155 5.51 -18.74 6.98
CA ALA A 155 6.11 -17.88 8.00
C ALA A 155 5.75 -16.40 7.77
N ILE A 156 5.78 -15.94 6.53
CA ILE A 156 5.37 -14.58 6.15
C ILE A 156 3.88 -14.37 6.45
N LEU A 157 3.02 -15.29 6.04
CA LEU A 157 1.57 -15.22 6.28
C LEU A 157 1.19 -15.30 7.76
N SER A 158 2.07 -15.85 8.62
CA SER A 158 1.86 -15.90 10.07
C SER A 158 2.09 -14.56 10.78
N VAL A 159 2.62 -13.53 10.09
CA VAL A 159 2.89 -12.22 10.70
C VAL A 159 1.58 -11.52 11.04
N PRO A 160 1.34 -11.17 12.32
CA PRO A 160 0.13 -10.47 12.73
C PRO A 160 -0.02 -9.12 12.00
N HIS A 161 -1.25 -8.75 11.70
CA HIS A 161 -1.61 -7.49 11.03
C HIS A 161 -1.15 -7.35 9.57
N LEU A 162 -0.47 -8.34 8.98
CA LEU A 162 -0.34 -8.40 7.53
C LEU A 162 -1.73 -8.57 6.92
N THR A 163 -2.12 -7.71 5.98
CA THR A 163 -3.43 -7.82 5.33
C THR A 163 -3.47 -8.96 4.31
N GLY A 164 -2.39 -9.18 3.60
CA GLY A 164 -2.27 -10.22 2.58
C GLY A 164 -0.97 -10.12 1.80
N ILE A 165 -0.92 -10.84 0.68
CA ILE A 165 0.25 -10.85 -0.21
C ILE A 165 -0.10 -10.28 -1.58
N TYR A 166 0.91 -9.83 -2.30
CA TYR A 166 0.87 -9.47 -3.71
C TYR A 166 1.86 -10.35 -4.48
N ILE A 167 1.44 -11.00 -5.54
CA ILE A 167 2.31 -11.90 -6.31
C ILE A 167 3.00 -11.13 -7.43
N GLY A 168 4.34 -11.16 -7.47
CA GLY A 168 5.16 -10.55 -8.51
C GLY A 168 5.68 -11.61 -9.50
N PRO A 169 4.97 -11.90 -10.62
CA PRO A 169 5.32 -13.03 -11.48
C PRO A 169 6.62 -12.85 -12.27
N ALA A 170 7.02 -11.62 -12.56
CA ALA A 170 8.23 -11.36 -13.37
C ALA A 170 9.49 -11.74 -12.59
N ASP A 171 9.69 -11.18 -11.40
CA ASP A 171 10.84 -11.50 -10.55
C ASP A 171 10.77 -12.96 -10.06
N MET A 172 9.57 -13.46 -9.77
CA MET A 172 9.40 -14.87 -9.42
C MET A 172 9.93 -15.78 -10.55
N SER A 173 9.58 -15.52 -11.79
CA SER A 173 10.05 -16.29 -12.94
C SER A 173 11.57 -16.22 -13.12
N SER A 174 12.20 -15.09 -12.79
CA SER A 174 13.65 -14.94 -12.91
C SER A 174 14.42 -15.59 -11.76
N SER A 175 13.74 -15.88 -10.65
CA SER A 175 14.35 -16.50 -9.45
C SER A 175 14.36 -18.04 -9.49
N TYR A 176 13.66 -18.67 -10.44
CA TYR A 176 13.61 -20.11 -10.70
C TYR A 176 14.45 -20.53 -11.91
#